data_353982c1db4dc278b3dabfa53a3cb6ca
#
_entry.id   353982c1db4dc278b3dabfa53a3cb6ca
#
_cell.length_a   1.000
_cell.length_b   1.000
_cell.length_c   1.000
_cell.angle_alpha   90.00
_cell.angle_beta   90.00
_cell.angle_gamma   90.00
#
_symmetry.space_group_name_H-M   'P 1'
#
loop_
_entity.id
_entity.type
_entity.pdbx_description
1 polymer ?
#
loop_
_entity_poly.entity_id
_entity_poly.type
_entity_poly.pdbx_seq_one_letter_code
_entity_poly.pdbx_strand_id
1 'polypeptide(L)'
;GVEEAMYLWLNGQFIGYAEDSFTPSEFDLTPYVKEKENVLAVQVHKMSTAAFLEDQDFFRFFGIFRNVTLKAIPDVHLEDVWFKPVLNQDNESGSVSVSMKVSATDSQNVTAGFILKDREENILVEKSLQLNKENNHLEGTICVDLESVRLWDNHNPYLYHAYVELKAEDGSLAEVIPYDIGFRRIEIIDKVVYLNGKRLVITGVNRHEWNARTGRCIGIEDMKADISCMLRNNINSVRTCHYPDQIPWYYMCDDAGIYVMAETNLESHGSFQKLGAIEPSCNVPGSIPQWRDAVLERAKNNFETFKNHTSILFWSLGNESYAGDDIEAMNVYFAEKKDGRLVHYESAYYNRAYEDTISDFETRMYAKPEDVEEYLNNSPKKPYILCEFMHDMGNSMGGLGSYMKLIDKYDMYHGGFIWDFIDQAIMVKDPVTGKDVLRYGGDFDDKPADYEFSANGIVFADRKEKPAMQEVRYYYGLYR
;
A
#
# COMPACT_ATOMS: atom_id res chain seq x y z
N GLY A 1 8.07 11.77 1.54
CA GLY A 1 9.04 10.75 1.94
C GLY A 1 10.37 11.35 2.37
N VAL A 2 10.75 11.08 3.59
CA VAL A 2 12.04 11.50 4.17
C VAL A 2 12.61 10.32 4.93
N GLU A 3 13.73 9.78 4.48
CA GLU A 3 14.36 8.63 5.10
C GLU A 3 15.52 9.09 5.99
N GLU A 4 15.59 8.71 7.27
CA GLU A 4 14.63 7.90 8.04
C GLU A 4 13.82 8.78 8.98
N ALA A 5 14.46 9.78 9.59
CA ALA A 5 13.83 10.70 10.51
C ALA A 5 14.17 12.16 10.20
N MET A 6 13.25 13.05 10.50
CA MET A 6 13.47 14.48 10.29
C MET A 6 12.97 15.33 11.44
N TYR A 7 13.68 16.45 11.64
CA TYR A 7 13.24 17.58 12.44
C TYR A 7 13.01 18.77 11.54
N LEU A 8 11.96 19.53 11.80
CA LEU A 8 11.52 20.67 10.99
C LEU A 8 11.51 21.96 11.80
N TRP A 9 12.07 23.04 11.22
CA TRP A 9 12.00 24.40 11.78
C TRP A 9 11.54 25.38 10.71
N LEU A 10 10.72 26.35 11.11
CA LEU A 10 10.39 27.51 10.30
C LEU A 10 10.82 28.77 11.03
N ASN A 11 11.61 29.63 10.36
CA ASN A 11 12.13 30.87 10.93
C ASN A 11 12.87 30.69 12.27
N GLY A 12 13.53 29.56 12.46
CA GLY A 12 14.25 29.18 13.66
C GLY A 12 13.39 28.61 14.81
N GLN A 13 12.08 28.49 14.61
CA GLN A 13 11.17 27.87 15.58
C GLN A 13 10.96 26.40 15.22
N PHE A 14 11.04 25.52 16.21
CA PHE A 14 10.79 24.08 16.04
C PHE A 14 9.30 23.83 15.74
N ILE A 15 9.03 23.08 14.68
CA ILE A 15 7.67 22.74 14.21
C ILE A 15 7.30 21.33 14.60
N GLY A 16 8.18 20.35 14.30
CA GLY A 16 7.86 18.96 14.57
C GLY A 16 8.93 17.98 14.14
N TYR A 17 8.62 16.70 14.38
CA TYR A 17 9.43 15.53 14.12
C TYR A 17 8.60 14.48 13.38
N ALA A 18 9.22 13.68 12.52
CA ALA A 18 8.61 12.50 11.89
C ALA A 18 9.67 11.45 11.58
N GLU A 19 9.26 10.16 11.60
CA GLU A 19 10.14 9.01 11.34
C GLU A 19 9.47 7.85 10.57
N ASP A 20 8.38 8.10 9.85
CA ASP A 20 7.83 7.18 8.87
C ASP A 20 8.25 7.63 7.47
N SER A 21 9.20 6.91 6.85
CA SER A 21 9.84 7.35 5.61
C SER A 21 8.91 7.41 4.41
N PHE A 22 7.88 6.57 4.35
CA PHE A 22 7.13 6.31 3.12
C PHE A 22 5.71 6.87 3.11
N THR A 23 5.19 7.35 4.23
CA THR A 23 3.93 8.07 4.27
C THR A 23 4.14 9.60 4.30
N PRO A 24 3.16 10.41 3.88
CA PRO A 24 3.24 11.86 4.00
C PRO A 24 3.34 12.31 5.45
N SER A 25 4.23 13.25 5.74
CA SER A 25 4.27 13.96 7.01
C SER A 25 3.78 15.39 6.78
N GLU A 26 2.73 15.80 7.49
CA GLU A 26 2.08 17.12 7.34
C GLU A 26 2.27 17.97 8.59
N PHE A 27 2.57 19.23 8.38
CA PHE A 27 2.82 20.19 9.45
C PHE A 27 2.10 21.50 9.19
N ASP A 28 1.36 22.01 10.16
CA ASP A 28 0.76 23.33 10.12
C ASP A 28 1.85 24.40 10.35
N LEU A 29 2.09 25.20 9.32
CA LEU A 29 3.06 26.28 9.34
C LEU A 29 2.43 27.66 9.68
N THR A 30 1.09 27.75 9.69
CA THR A 30 0.34 29.00 9.83
C THR A 30 0.78 29.85 11.01
N PRO A 31 1.00 29.31 12.24
CA PRO A 31 1.42 30.10 13.39
C PRO A 31 2.83 30.71 13.30
N TYR A 32 3.64 30.24 12.34
CA TYR A 32 5.08 30.54 12.24
C TYR A 32 5.45 31.35 10.99
N VAL A 33 4.51 31.53 10.05
CA VAL A 33 4.73 32.24 8.77
C VAL A 33 4.85 33.76 9.01
N LYS A 34 5.75 34.38 8.26
CA LYS A 34 5.95 35.85 8.19
C LYS A 34 5.51 36.37 6.83
N GLU A 35 5.13 37.66 6.76
CA GLU A 35 4.65 38.33 5.54
C GLU A 35 5.66 38.36 4.39
N LYS A 36 6.96 38.25 4.68
CA LYS A 36 8.03 38.32 3.69
C LYS A 36 8.77 37.00 3.52
N GLU A 37 10.07 37.03 3.69
CA GLU A 37 10.92 35.86 3.55
C GLU A 37 10.71 34.88 4.73
N ASN A 38 10.52 33.62 4.41
CA ASN A 38 10.44 32.52 5.36
C ASN A 38 11.55 31.53 5.08
N VAL A 39 12.22 31.07 6.11
CA VAL A 39 13.30 30.09 6.03
C VAL A 39 12.84 28.78 6.66
N LEU A 40 12.65 27.75 5.82
CA LEU A 40 12.37 26.38 6.24
C LEU A 40 13.70 25.63 6.36
N ALA A 41 13.95 25.06 7.54
CA ALA A 41 15.11 24.18 7.77
C ALA A 41 14.63 22.77 8.11
N VAL A 42 15.22 21.78 7.44
CA VAL A 42 14.94 20.34 7.66
C VAL A 42 16.26 19.66 8.01
N GLN A 43 16.32 19.02 9.16
CA GLN A 43 17.44 18.18 9.55
C GLN A 43 17.03 16.73 9.37
N VAL A 44 17.71 16.01 8.47
CA VAL A 44 17.46 14.59 8.18
C VAL A 44 18.51 13.73 8.86
N HIS A 45 18.08 12.67 9.51
CA HIS A 45 18.92 11.70 10.19
C HIS A 45 18.89 10.38 9.43
N LYS A 46 20.09 9.89 9.04
CA LYS A 46 20.25 8.60 8.36
C LYS A 46 20.00 7.41 9.30
N MET A 47 20.30 7.59 10.58
CA MET A 47 20.16 6.57 11.62
C MET A 47 19.24 7.09 12.71
N SER A 48 18.16 6.35 12.97
CA SER A 48 17.17 6.63 13.99
C SER A 48 16.59 5.32 14.54
N THR A 49 15.58 5.38 15.38
CA THR A 49 14.79 4.21 15.79
C THR A 49 14.05 3.60 14.59
N ALA A 50 13.69 4.40 13.59
CA ALA A 50 13.06 3.92 12.36
C ALA A 50 13.90 2.87 11.63
N ALA A 51 15.24 2.95 11.67
CA ALA A 51 16.13 1.97 11.04
C ALA A 51 15.90 0.51 11.49
N PHE A 52 15.33 0.30 12.68
CA PHE A 52 14.98 -1.04 13.16
C PHE A 52 13.65 -1.55 12.60
N LEU A 53 12.83 -0.66 12.04
CA LEU A 53 11.51 -0.97 11.46
C LEU A 53 11.46 -0.77 9.94
N GLU A 54 12.56 -0.31 9.32
CA GLU A 54 12.69 -0.03 7.89
C GLU A 54 13.96 -0.72 7.34
N ASP A 55 14.07 -2.01 7.63
CA ASP A 55 15.28 -2.82 7.36
C ASP A 55 15.11 -3.69 6.09
N GLN A 56 14.64 -3.07 4.98
CA GLN A 56 14.40 -3.74 3.71
C GLN A 56 15.71 -4.20 3.04
N ASP A 57 15.63 -5.30 2.28
CA ASP A 57 16.76 -5.95 1.59
C ASP A 57 17.16 -5.22 0.30
N PHE A 58 17.58 -3.96 0.40
CA PHE A 58 18.06 -3.18 -0.73
C PHE A 58 18.99 -2.04 -0.29
N PHE A 59 19.38 -1.11 -1.18
CA PHE A 59 20.27 0.01 -0.87
C PHE A 59 19.82 0.83 0.32
N ARG A 60 20.74 1.17 1.21
CA ARG A 60 20.51 2.04 2.38
C ARG A 60 20.73 3.49 1.99
N PHE A 61 19.66 4.17 1.59
CA PHE A 61 19.68 5.58 1.30
C PHE A 61 19.34 6.43 2.54
N PHE A 62 19.36 7.74 2.35
CA PHE A 62 18.75 8.70 3.27
C PHE A 62 18.51 10.02 2.54
N GLY A 63 17.66 10.86 3.10
CA GLY A 63 17.35 12.16 2.55
C GLY A 63 15.88 12.30 2.17
N ILE A 64 15.58 13.39 1.47
CA ILE A 64 14.23 13.70 0.98
C ILE A 64 14.11 13.09 -0.42
N PHE A 65 13.28 12.08 -0.61
CA PHE A 65 13.19 11.32 -1.87
C PHE A 65 11.81 11.41 -2.55
N ARG A 66 10.81 11.96 -1.87
CA ARG A 66 9.48 12.26 -2.44
C ARG A 66 9.21 13.76 -2.38
N ASN A 67 8.14 14.20 -3.04
CA ASN A 67 7.81 15.62 -3.19
C ASN A 67 7.65 16.34 -1.85
N VAL A 68 8.14 17.60 -1.81
CA VAL A 68 7.85 18.58 -0.75
C VAL A 68 6.85 19.57 -1.30
N THR A 69 5.68 19.66 -0.67
CA THR A 69 4.59 20.50 -1.14
C THR A 69 4.19 21.49 -0.07
N LEU A 70 4.08 22.77 -0.43
CA LEU A 70 3.43 23.79 0.39
C LEU A 70 2.01 23.98 -0.11
N LYS A 71 1.04 23.79 0.77
CA LYS A 71 -0.39 23.99 0.47
C LYS A 71 -0.91 25.21 1.21
N ALA A 72 -1.66 26.07 0.52
CA ALA A 72 -2.52 27.06 1.15
C ALA A 72 -3.95 26.53 1.05
N ILE A 73 -4.58 26.35 2.19
CA ILE A 73 -5.94 25.82 2.30
C ILE A 73 -6.89 26.93 2.75
N PRO A 74 -8.18 26.92 2.33
CA PRO A 74 -9.16 27.91 2.78
C PRO A 74 -9.52 27.72 4.25
N ASP A 75 -10.12 28.74 4.88
CA ASP A 75 -10.55 28.68 6.30
C ASP A 75 -11.61 27.58 6.53
N VAL A 76 -12.47 27.36 5.53
CA VAL A 76 -13.39 26.22 5.49
C VAL A 76 -12.82 25.20 4.53
N HIS A 77 -12.34 24.09 5.06
CA HIS A 77 -11.72 23.02 4.27
C HIS A 77 -11.97 21.63 4.82
N LEU A 78 -11.86 20.65 3.97
CA LEU A 78 -11.94 19.23 4.32
C LEU A 78 -10.63 18.77 4.99
N GLU A 79 -10.70 18.29 6.23
CA GLU A 79 -9.57 17.67 6.91
C GLU A 79 -9.45 16.19 6.57
N ASP A 80 -10.60 15.50 6.50
CA ASP A 80 -10.66 14.08 6.16
C ASP A 80 -11.96 13.72 5.45
N VAL A 81 -11.86 12.79 4.50
CA VAL A 81 -13.01 12.18 3.85
C VAL A 81 -12.80 10.67 3.73
N TRP A 82 -13.86 9.94 4.00
CA TRP A 82 -13.86 8.51 3.78
C TRP A 82 -15.08 8.10 2.94
N PHE A 83 -14.82 7.65 1.72
CA PHE A 83 -15.78 7.04 0.84
C PHE A 83 -15.83 5.53 1.10
N LYS A 84 -16.99 5.01 1.45
CA LYS A 84 -17.25 3.57 1.63
C LYS A 84 -18.31 3.10 0.63
N PRO A 85 -17.93 2.81 -0.62
CA PRO A 85 -18.80 2.12 -1.54
C PRO A 85 -18.96 0.66 -1.11
N VAL A 86 -20.19 0.19 -1.08
CA VAL A 86 -20.55 -1.19 -0.75
C VAL A 86 -21.37 -1.78 -1.90
N LEU A 87 -20.89 -2.89 -2.44
CA LEU A 87 -21.63 -3.69 -3.42
C LEU A 87 -22.52 -4.69 -2.67
N ASN A 88 -23.82 -4.71 -2.99
CA ASN A 88 -24.75 -5.67 -2.41
C ASN A 88 -24.53 -7.10 -2.95
N GLN A 89 -25.15 -8.09 -2.30
CA GLN A 89 -25.00 -9.51 -2.64
C GLN A 89 -25.58 -9.88 -4.01
N ASP A 90 -26.46 -9.06 -4.56
CA ASP A 90 -27.03 -9.21 -5.91
C ASP A 90 -26.02 -8.88 -7.03
N ASN A 91 -24.91 -8.24 -6.72
CA ASN A 91 -23.92 -7.69 -7.65
C ASN A 91 -24.50 -6.67 -8.66
N GLU A 92 -25.64 -6.10 -8.38
CA GLU A 92 -26.35 -5.16 -9.25
C GLU A 92 -26.60 -3.82 -8.57
N SER A 93 -26.87 -3.83 -7.28
CA SER A 93 -27.14 -2.66 -6.45
C SER A 93 -26.01 -2.38 -5.47
N GLY A 94 -25.99 -1.17 -4.90
CA GLY A 94 -24.98 -0.79 -3.94
C GLY A 94 -25.36 0.39 -3.08
N SER A 95 -24.50 0.74 -2.15
CA SER A 95 -24.63 1.95 -1.36
C SER A 95 -23.28 2.64 -1.21
N VAL A 96 -23.30 3.93 -0.93
CA VAL A 96 -22.10 4.67 -0.58
C VAL A 96 -22.36 5.49 0.68
N SER A 97 -21.46 5.40 1.65
CA SER A 97 -21.40 6.35 2.76
C SER A 97 -20.18 7.24 2.61
N VAL A 98 -20.36 8.54 2.80
CA VAL A 98 -19.31 9.55 2.72
C VAL A 98 -19.23 10.23 4.07
N SER A 99 -18.23 9.86 4.86
CA SER A 99 -17.95 10.50 6.16
C SER A 99 -16.95 11.62 5.97
N MET A 100 -17.21 12.77 6.55
CA MET A 100 -16.43 14.00 6.36
C MET A 100 -16.09 14.62 7.70
N LYS A 101 -14.86 15.09 7.82
CA LYS A 101 -14.38 15.94 8.89
C LYS A 101 -13.88 17.25 8.29
N VAL A 102 -14.44 18.37 8.75
CA VAL A 102 -14.22 19.68 8.16
C VAL A 102 -13.72 20.64 9.23
N SER A 103 -12.69 21.40 8.90
CA SER A 103 -12.25 22.55 9.70
C SER A 103 -13.00 23.80 9.26
N ALA A 104 -13.46 24.57 10.23
CA ALA A 104 -14.07 25.87 10.01
C ALA A 104 -13.88 26.72 11.28
N THR A 105 -13.89 28.04 11.15
CA THR A 105 -13.89 28.93 12.28
C THR A 105 -15.15 28.76 13.14
N ASP A 106 -15.08 29.00 14.43
CA ASP A 106 -16.06 28.66 15.48
C ASP A 106 -17.52 29.10 15.26
N SER A 107 -17.78 30.00 14.33
CA SER A 107 -19.11 30.58 14.09
C SER A 107 -19.74 30.23 12.74
N GLN A 108 -19.11 29.36 11.95
CA GLN A 108 -19.59 29.09 10.60
C GLN A 108 -20.43 27.82 10.53
N ASN A 109 -21.64 27.95 9.94
CA ASN A 109 -22.43 26.81 9.49
C ASN A 109 -21.92 26.38 8.11
N VAL A 110 -21.55 25.12 7.96
CA VAL A 110 -21.05 24.57 6.71
C VAL A 110 -22.02 23.51 6.19
N THR A 111 -22.37 23.62 4.92
CA THR A 111 -23.12 22.60 4.20
C THR A 111 -22.16 21.77 3.34
N ALA A 112 -22.16 20.46 3.54
CA ALA A 112 -21.44 19.53 2.67
C ALA A 112 -22.41 18.96 1.61
N GLY A 113 -21.99 18.99 0.35
CA GLY A 113 -22.64 18.35 -0.79
C GLY A 113 -21.87 17.12 -1.23
N PHE A 114 -22.59 16.07 -1.62
CA PHE A 114 -22.02 14.89 -2.28
C PHE A 114 -22.69 14.73 -3.65
N ILE A 115 -21.87 14.66 -4.70
CA ILE A 115 -22.29 14.44 -6.08
C ILE A 115 -21.58 13.18 -6.58
N LEU A 116 -22.35 12.25 -7.16
CA LEU A 116 -21.82 11.06 -7.83
C LEU A 116 -22.20 11.08 -9.28
N LYS A 117 -21.23 10.91 -10.17
CA LYS A 117 -21.43 10.84 -11.62
C LYS A 117 -20.91 9.54 -12.19
N ASP A 118 -21.48 9.12 -13.30
CA ASP A 118 -20.93 8.04 -14.13
C ASP A 118 -19.80 8.57 -15.04
N ARG A 119 -19.18 7.66 -15.80
CA ARG A 119 -18.10 8.03 -16.76
C ARG A 119 -18.57 8.93 -17.90
N GLU A 120 -19.86 8.98 -18.16
CA GLU A 120 -20.50 9.82 -19.16
C GLU A 120 -20.93 11.18 -18.58
N GLU A 121 -20.48 11.51 -17.34
CA GLU A 121 -20.78 12.74 -16.59
C GLU A 121 -22.27 12.92 -16.21
N ASN A 122 -23.11 11.89 -16.30
CA ASN A 122 -24.48 11.96 -15.81
C ASN A 122 -24.49 11.95 -14.28
N ILE A 123 -25.26 12.86 -13.68
CA ILE A 123 -25.44 12.91 -12.23
C ILE A 123 -26.35 11.77 -11.81
N LEU A 124 -25.83 10.85 -11.00
CA LEU A 124 -26.57 9.74 -10.42
C LEU A 124 -27.12 10.09 -9.04
N VAL A 125 -26.36 10.88 -8.30
CA VAL A 125 -26.70 11.34 -6.94
C VAL A 125 -26.30 12.78 -6.77
N GLU A 126 -27.16 13.55 -6.13
CA GLU A 126 -26.85 14.88 -5.58
C GLU A 126 -27.55 15.00 -4.23
N LYS A 127 -26.78 15.08 -3.15
CA LYS A 127 -27.29 15.15 -1.78
C LYS A 127 -26.47 16.08 -0.94
N SER A 128 -27.11 16.81 -0.03
CA SER A 128 -26.41 17.73 0.88
C SER A 128 -26.81 17.51 2.33
N LEU A 129 -25.93 17.91 3.23
CA LEU A 129 -26.07 17.78 4.67
C LEU A 129 -25.50 19.02 5.36
N GLN A 130 -26.25 19.58 6.32
CA GLN A 130 -25.68 20.55 7.25
C GLN A 130 -24.78 19.81 8.24
N LEU A 131 -23.50 20.20 8.34
CA LEU A 131 -22.56 19.59 9.27
C LEU A 131 -22.83 19.99 10.70
N ASN A 132 -22.61 19.08 11.63
CA ASN A 132 -22.76 19.29 13.05
C ASN A 132 -21.39 19.50 13.71
N LYS A 133 -21.35 20.36 14.74
CA LYS A 133 -20.13 20.57 15.51
C LYS A 133 -19.92 19.39 16.47
N GLU A 134 -18.79 18.68 16.29
CA GLU A 134 -18.30 17.65 17.21
C GLU A 134 -16.87 17.99 17.65
N ASN A 135 -16.68 18.11 18.95
CA ASN A 135 -15.41 18.58 19.52
C ASN A 135 -15.00 19.95 18.92
N ASN A 136 -13.91 20.00 18.17
CA ASN A 136 -13.38 21.21 17.52
C ASN A 136 -13.56 21.20 15.99
N HIS A 137 -14.28 20.22 15.44
CA HIS A 137 -14.48 20.03 14.02
C HIS A 137 -15.98 20.01 13.68
N LEU A 138 -16.29 20.15 12.38
CA LEU A 138 -17.61 19.90 11.86
C LEU A 138 -17.60 18.52 11.20
N GLU A 139 -18.53 17.66 11.60
CA GLU A 139 -18.58 16.28 11.09
C GLU A 139 -19.98 15.95 10.53
N GLY A 140 -20.00 15.03 9.57
CA GLY A 140 -21.23 14.50 9.01
C GLY A 140 -20.99 13.31 8.10
N THR A 141 -22.06 12.54 7.90
CA THR A 141 -22.05 11.39 7.00
C THR A 141 -23.26 11.44 6.06
N ILE A 142 -23.01 11.38 4.78
CA ILE A 142 -24.05 11.24 3.75
C ILE A 142 -24.11 9.77 3.34
N CYS A 143 -25.29 9.15 3.43
CA CYS A 143 -25.52 7.78 2.96
C CYS A 143 -26.50 7.81 1.78
N VAL A 144 -26.20 6.99 0.75
CA VAL A 144 -26.99 6.89 -0.48
C VAL A 144 -27.06 5.45 -0.91
N ASP A 145 -28.25 5.00 -1.30
CA ASP A 145 -28.49 3.71 -1.95
C ASP A 145 -28.61 3.91 -3.46
N LEU A 146 -28.07 2.98 -4.23
CA LEU A 146 -28.05 2.96 -5.69
C LEU A 146 -28.70 1.66 -6.16
N GLU A 147 -29.76 1.78 -6.95
CA GLU A 147 -30.50 0.62 -7.49
C GLU A 147 -29.67 -0.17 -8.53
N SER A 148 -28.71 0.49 -9.17
CA SER A 148 -27.85 -0.14 -10.17
C SER A 148 -26.44 0.45 -10.12
N VAL A 149 -25.43 -0.43 -10.06
CA VAL A 149 -24.00 -0.06 -10.09
C VAL A 149 -23.24 -0.97 -11.05
N ARG A 150 -22.20 -0.42 -11.66
CA ARG A 150 -21.21 -1.19 -12.41
C ARG A 150 -20.10 -1.63 -11.50
N LEU A 151 -19.67 -2.89 -11.63
CA LEU A 151 -18.64 -3.49 -10.80
C LEU A 151 -17.25 -2.99 -11.20
N TRP A 152 -16.39 -2.90 -10.22
CA TRP A 152 -14.95 -2.73 -10.42
C TRP A 152 -14.24 -4.07 -10.22
N ASP A 153 -13.48 -4.51 -11.21
CA ASP A 153 -12.53 -5.62 -11.15
C ASP A 153 -11.40 -5.42 -12.19
N ASN A 154 -10.46 -6.38 -12.29
CA ASN A 154 -9.33 -6.28 -13.23
C ASN A 154 -9.70 -6.39 -14.71
N HIS A 155 -10.89 -6.89 -15.03
CA HIS A 155 -11.40 -6.95 -16.41
C HIS A 155 -12.19 -5.72 -16.80
N ASN A 156 -12.86 -5.12 -15.82
CA ASN A 156 -13.66 -3.92 -15.99
C ASN A 156 -13.46 -2.97 -14.80
N PRO A 157 -12.35 -2.22 -14.78
CA PRO A 157 -12.05 -1.30 -13.67
C PRO A 157 -12.93 -0.04 -13.76
N TYR A 158 -14.25 -0.21 -13.52
CA TYR A 158 -15.19 0.89 -13.63
C TYR A 158 -15.18 1.76 -12.38
N LEU A 159 -14.88 3.04 -12.57
CA LEU A 159 -14.87 4.06 -11.52
C LEU A 159 -15.99 5.09 -11.79
N TYR A 160 -16.56 5.59 -10.72
CA TYR A 160 -17.50 6.70 -10.69
C TYR A 160 -16.79 7.95 -10.18
N HIS A 161 -17.12 9.11 -10.73
CA HIS A 161 -16.59 10.40 -10.29
C HIS A 161 -17.40 10.93 -9.11
N ALA A 162 -16.79 10.96 -7.95
CA ALA A 162 -17.36 11.45 -6.69
C ALA A 162 -16.82 12.85 -6.38
N TYR A 163 -17.69 13.77 -5.96
CA TYR A 163 -17.30 15.11 -5.56
C TYR A 163 -17.87 15.41 -4.18
N VAL A 164 -17.06 15.98 -3.30
CA VAL A 164 -17.51 16.63 -2.08
C VAL A 164 -17.38 18.13 -2.28
N GLU A 165 -18.49 18.87 -2.09
CA GLU A 165 -18.53 20.33 -2.12
C GLU A 165 -18.73 20.85 -0.71
N LEU A 166 -17.94 21.82 -0.28
CA LEU A 166 -18.16 22.56 0.97
C LEU A 166 -18.67 23.95 0.66
N LYS A 167 -19.80 24.32 1.25
CA LYS A 167 -20.40 25.66 1.12
C LYS A 167 -20.41 26.34 2.48
N ALA A 168 -19.93 27.60 2.51
CA ALA A 168 -19.98 28.44 3.68
C ALA A 168 -21.43 28.85 4.00
N GLU A 169 -21.64 29.54 5.14
CA GLU A 169 -22.97 29.95 5.62
C GLU A 169 -23.70 30.89 4.64
N ASP A 170 -22.98 31.72 3.90
CA ASP A 170 -23.52 32.59 2.86
C ASP A 170 -23.85 31.87 1.53
N GLY A 171 -23.63 30.57 1.47
CA GLY A 171 -23.84 29.74 0.29
C GLY A 171 -22.71 29.75 -0.73
N SER A 172 -21.64 30.49 -0.49
CA SER A 172 -20.46 30.50 -1.35
C SER A 172 -19.74 29.14 -1.31
N LEU A 173 -19.21 28.72 -2.46
CA LEU A 173 -18.42 27.49 -2.56
C LEU A 173 -17.02 27.73 -1.99
N ALA A 174 -16.68 27.03 -0.89
CA ALA A 174 -15.41 27.12 -0.22
C ALA A 174 -14.38 26.14 -0.81
N GLU A 175 -14.79 24.89 -1.04
CA GLU A 175 -13.90 23.86 -1.54
C GLU A 175 -14.65 22.80 -2.36
N VAL A 176 -13.97 22.18 -3.34
CA VAL A 176 -14.45 21.01 -4.11
C VAL A 176 -13.36 19.96 -4.10
N ILE A 177 -13.68 18.76 -3.66
CA ILE A 177 -12.77 17.63 -3.59
C ILE A 177 -13.26 16.55 -4.56
N PRO A 178 -12.55 16.33 -5.69
CA PRO A 178 -12.84 15.22 -6.59
C PRO A 178 -12.20 13.93 -6.09
N TYR A 179 -12.89 12.79 -6.28
CA TYR A 179 -12.38 11.45 -6.02
C TYR A 179 -13.03 10.44 -6.96
N ASP A 180 -12.32 9.33 -7.25
CA ASP A 180 -12.89 8.25 -8.03
C ASP A 180 -13.14 7.05 -7.14
N ILE A 181 -14.34 6.45 -7.23
CA ILE A 181 -14.75 5.31 -6.40
C ILE A 181 -15.29 4.17 -7.26
N GLY A 182 -15.00 2.93 -6.86
CA GLY A 182 -15.49 1.73 -7.52
C GLY A 182 -16.29 0.83 -6.58
N PHE A 183 -17.28 0.14 -7.10
CA PHE A 183 -18.09 -0.80 -6.34
C PHE A 183 -17.54 -2.21 -6.49
N ARG A 184 -17.11 -2.79 -5.40
CA ARG A 184 -16.62 -4.16 -5.32
C ARG A 184 -16.89 -4.75 -3.95
N ARG A 185 -16.90 -6.10 -3.88
CA ARG A 185 -17.01 -6.83 -2.62
C ARG A 185 -15.97 -7.95 -2.59
N ILE A 186 -15.13 -7.95 -1.57
CA ILE A 186 -14.21 -9.05 -1.27
C ILE A 186 -14.69 -9.77 -0.02
N GLU A 187 -14.69 -11.08 -0.04
CA GLU A 187 -15.23 -11.90 1.05
C GLU A 187 -14.56 -13.27 1.08
N ILE A 188 -14.54 -13.89 2.26
CA ILE A 188 -14.12 -15.28 2.43
C ILE A 188 -15.38 -16.12 2.68
N ILE A 189 -15.67 -17.07 1.79
CA ILE A 189 -16.77 -18.04 1.92
C ILE A 189 -16.16 -19.43 1.88
N ASP A 190 -16.44 -20.23 2.89
CA ASP A 190 -15.92 -21.60 3.01
C ASP A 190 -14.38 -21.70 2.81
N LYS A 191 -13.65 -20.70 3.35
CA LYS A 191 -12.18 -20.57 3.27
C LYS A 191 -11.64 -20.30 1.86
N VAL A 192 -12.47 -19.80 0.97
CA VAL A 192 -12.09 -19.36 -0.38
C VAL A 192 -12.35 -17.86 -0.50
N VAL A 193 -11.44 -17.13 -1.10
CA VAL A 193 -11.59 -15.68 -1.33
C VAL A 193 -12.34 -15.43 -2.62
N TYR A 194 -13.35 -14.59 -2.53
CA TYR A 194 -14.15 -14.17 -3.67
C TYR A 194 -14.11 -12.65 -3.85
N LEU A 195 -14.01 -12.22 -5.09
CA LEU A 195 -14.22 -10.83 -5.50
C LEU A 195 -15.48 -10.78 -6.37
N ASN A 196 -16.48 -9.99 -5.95
CA ASN A 196 -17.77 -9.86 -6.65
C ASN A 196 -18.44 -11.23 -6.92
N GLY A 197 -18.31 -12.17 -5.98
CA GLY A 197 -18.87 -13.51 -6.09
C GLY A 197 -18.09 -14.47 -6.99
N LYS A 198 -16.95 -14.06 -7.58
CA LYS A 198 -16.05 -14.92 -8.34
C LYS A 198 -14.81 -15.23 -7.52
N ARG A 199 -14.34 -16.49 -7.57
CA ARG A 199 -13.10 -16.89 -6.91
C ARG A 199 -11.95 -16.00 -7.38
N LEU A 200 -11.24 -15.40 -6.45
CA LEU A 200 -10.09 -14.56 -6.75
C LEU A 200 -8.85 -15.41 -7.04
N VAL A 201 -8.14 -15.11 -8.13
CA VAL A 201 -6.81 -15.66 -8.42
C VAL A 201 -5.81 -14.51 -8.47
N ILE A 202 -4.73 -14.65 -7.71
CA ILE A 202 -3.62 -13.71 -7.63
C ILE A 202 -2.53 -14.14 -8.61
N THR A 203 -2.29 -13.33 -9.62
CA THR A 203 -1.15 -13.41 -10.53
C THR A 203 -0.28 -12.19 -10.26
N GLY A 204 0.39 -12.19 -9.09
CA GLY A 204 0.96 -11.00 -8.49
C GLY A 204 2.48 -10.91 -8.59
N VAL A 205 2.98 -9.71 -8.28
CA VAL A 205 4.40 -9.40 -8.08
C VAL A 205 4.59 -8.51 -6.86
N ASN A 206 5.72 -8.63 -6.21
CA ASN A 206 6.20 -7.67 -5.23
C ASN A 206 6.87 -6.50 -5.97
N ARG A 207 6.64 -5.25 -5.57
CA ARG A 207 7.17 -4.10 -6.30
C ARG A 207 7.87 -3.12 -5.38
N HIS A 208 9.17 -2.93 -5.62
CA HIS A 208 9.91 -1.77 -5.12
C HIS A 208 9.72 -0.56 -6.05
N GLU A 209 9.69 0.65 -5.48
CA GLU A 209 9.80 1.90 -6.25
C GLU A 209 11.25 2.11 -6.67
N TRP A 210 11.55 1.92 -7.98
CA TRP A 210 12.91 2.00 -8.46
C TRP A 210 13.05 2.60 -9.86
N ASN A 211 14.15 3.33 -10.06
CA ASN A 211 14.62 3.82 -11.35
C ASN A 211 16.15 3.67 -11.43
N ALA A 212 16.65 3.13 -12.52
CA ALA A 212 18.08 2.84 -12.71
C ALA A 212 19.00 4.08 -12.58
N ARG A 213 18.49 5.29 -12.73
CA ARG A 213 19.31 6.52 -12.69
C ARG A 213 19.14 7.31 -11.40
N THR A 214 17.98 7.22 -10.78
CA THR A 214 17.60 8.06 -9.63
C THR A 214 17.31 7.24 -8.37
N GLY A 215 17.56 5.90 -8.40
CA GLY A 215 17.29 5.02 -7.29
C GLY A 215 15.80 5.00 -6.93
N ARG A 216 15.47 5.22 -5.66
CA ARG A 216 14.08 5.25 -5.19
C ARG A 216 13.30 6.52 -5.53
N CYS A 217 13.95 7.53 -6.12
CA CYS A 217 13.27 8.72 -6.60
C CYS A 217 12.64 8.46 -7.96
N ILE A 218 11.40 7.99 -7.99
CA ILE A 218 10.66 7.68 -9.20
C ILE A 218 9.62 8.77 -9.54
N GLY A 219 9.23 8.82 -10.80
CA GLY A 219 8.21 9.72 -11.32
C GLY A 219 6.99 9.00 -11.90
N ILE A 220 6.03 9.77 -12.36
CA ILE A 220 4.78 9.29 -12.96
C ILE A 220 5.05 8.36 -14.17
N GLU A 221 6.04 8.68 -14.98
CA GLU A 221 6.36 7.89 -16.19
C GLU A 221 6.95 6.52 -15.83
N ASP A 222 7.68 6.41 -14.72
CA ASP A 222 8.15 5.12 -14.20
C ASP A 222 6.97 4.24 -13.77
N MET A 223 6.02 4.81 -13.04
CA MET A 223 4.80 4.11 -12.59
C MET A 223 3.95 3.66 -13.78
N LYS A 224 3.74 4.50 -14.79
CA LYS A 224 3.03 4.14 -16.03
C LYS A 224 3.71 3.01 -16.79
N ALA A 225 5.05 3.03 -16.83
CA ALA A 225 5.82 1.96 -17.47
C ALA A 225 5.66 0.63 -16.74
N ASP A 226 5.63 0.66 -15.39
CA ASP A 226 5.42 -0.52 -14.57
C ASP A 226 4.00 -1.09 -14.77
N ILE A 227 2.95 -0.27 -14.69
CA ILE A 227 1.56 -0.69 -14.98
C ILE A 227 1.46 -1.29 -16.38
N SER A 228 2.04 -0.63 -17.39
CA SER A 228 2.01 -1.12 -18.78
C SER A 228 2.72 -2.48 -18.91
N CYS A 229 3.83 -2.67 -18.17
CA CYS A 229 4.54 -3.93 -18.13
C CYS A 229 3.69 -5.04 -17.47
N MET A 230 3.07 -4.75 -16.35
CA MET A 230 2.21 -5.68 -15.63
C MET A 230 1.04 -6.14 -16.51
N LEU A 231 0.30 -5.21 -17.11
CA LEU A 231 -0.87 -5.52 -17.95
C LEU A 231 -0.54 -6.38 -19.16
N ARG A 232 0.57 -6.10 -19.89
CA ARG A 232 0.97 -6.89 -21.06
C ARG A 232 1.50 -8.28 -20.72
N ASN A 233 1.86 -8.50 -19.44
CA ASN A 233 2.37 -9.77 -18.94
C ASN A 233 1.37 -10.54 -18.06
N ASN A 234 0.09 -10.14 -18.07
CA ASN A 234 -1.01 -10.79 -17.33
C ASN A 234 -0.84 -10.75 -15.81
N ILE A 235 -0.07 -9.82 -15.30
CA ILE A 235 0.04 -9.55 -13.87
C ILE A 235 -1.17 -8.73 -13.45
N ASN A 236 -1.97 -9.24 -12.50
CA ASN A 236 -3.20 -8.61 -12.04
C ASN A 236 -3.09 -7.99 -10.65
N SER A 237 -2.00 -8.25 -9.93
CA SER A 237 -1.86 -7.85 -8.54
C SER A 237 -0.45 -7.37 -8.21
N VAL A 238 -0.36 -6.45 -7.27
CA VAL A 238 0.90 -5.94 -6.74
C VAL A 238 0.87 -5.92 -5.21
N ARG A 239 1.93 -6.40 -4.56
CA ARG A 239 2.22 -6.11 -3.16
C ARG A 239 3.26 -5.00 -3.12
N THR A 240 2.95 -3.92 -2.41
CA THR A 240 3.87 -2.81 -2.22
C THR A 240 4.90 -3.20 -1.18
N CYS A 241 6.09 -3.61 -1.61
CA CYS A 241 7.09 -4.18 -0.72
C CYS A 241 8.18 -3.16 -0.38
N HIS A 242 8.49 -2.96 0.88
CA HIS A 242 7.76 -3.37 2.08
C HIS A 242 7.29 -2.11 2.80
N TYR A 243 6.61 -1.25 2.04
CA TYR A 243 6.19 0.10 2.42
C TYR A 243 5.10 0.63 1.48
N PRO A 244 4.35 1.65 1.86
CA PRO A 244 3.42 2.31 0.96
C PRO A 244 4.13 2.97 -0.23
N ASP A 245 3.66 2.67 -1.45
CA ASP A 245 4.08 3.36 -2.67
C ASP A 245 3.60 4.83 -2.67
N GLN A 246 4.07 5.64 -3.62
CA GLN A 246 3.62 7.02 -3.77
C GLN A 246 2.11 7.08 -4.10
N ILE A 247 1.43 8.11 -3.62
CA ILE A 247 -0.02 8.30 -3.79
C ILE A 247 -0.48 8.11 -5.25
N PRO A 248 0.18 8.64 -6.30
CA PRO A 248 -0.27 8.46 -7.67
C PRO A 248 -0.33 7.01 -8.14
N TRP A 249 0.45 6.10 -7.54
CA TRP A 249 0.46 4.69 -7.85
C TRP A 249 -0.92 4.04 -7.64
N TYR A 250 -1.56 4.36 -6.52
CA TYR A 250 -2.86 3.77 -6.18
C TYR A 250 -3.97 4.25 -7.13
N TYR A 251 -3.97 5.53 -7.52
CA TYR A 251 -4.90 6.02 -8.56
C TYR A 251 -4.70 5.29 -9.89
N MET A 252 -3.44 5.05 -10.29
CA MET A 252 -3.15 4.29 -11.51
C MET A 252 -3.58 2.83 -11.40
N CYS A 253 -3.47 2.20 -10.23
CA CYS A 253 -3.97 0.86 -9.98
C CYS A 253 -5.51 0.81 -10.00
N ASP A 254 -6.18 1.81 -9.44
CA ASP A 254 -7.64 1.95 -9.51
C ASP A 254 -8.12 1.99 -10.96
N ASP A 255 -7.48 2.82 -11.81
CA ASP A 255 -7.79 2.97 -13.23
C ASP A 255 -7.47 1.72 -14.05
N ALA A 256 -6.35 1.07 -13.75
CA ALA A 256 -5.85 -0.06 -14.52
C ALA A 256 -6.46 -1.41 -14.11
N GLY A 257 -7.17 -1.48 -12.98
CA GLY A 257 -7.68 -2.74 -12.45
C GLY A 257 -6.59 -3.65 -11.89
N ILE A 258 -5.51 -3.07 -11.37
CA ILE A 258 -4.46 -3.82 -10.66
C ILE A 258 -4.86 -3.92 -9.18
N TYR A 259 -5.00 -5.14 -8.68
CA TYR A 259 -5.27 -5.38 -7.26
C TYR A 259 -4.06 -5.04 -6.40
N VAL A 260 -4.27 -4.38 -5.29
CA VAL A 260 -3.18 -3.95 -4.41
C VAL A 260 -3.29 -4.64 -3.05
N MET A 261 -2.18 -5.22 -2.62
CA MET A 261 -1.87 -5.51 -1.23
C MET A 261 -1.02 -4.35 -0.71
N ALA A 262 -1.65 -3.42 0.00
CA ALA A 262 -1.00 -2.23 0.51
C ALA A 262 -0.29 -2.55 1.82
N GLU A 263 1.05 -2.51 1.80
CA GLU A 263 1.84 -2.90 2.96
C GLU A 263 2.24 -1.71 3.82
N THR A 264 2.11 -1.91 5.12
CA THR A 264 2.58 -0.96 6.13
C THR A 264 4.11 -0.92 6.12
N ASN A 265 4.68 0.25 6.28
CA ASN A 265 6.13 0.46 6.36
C ASN A 265 6.70 -0.17 7.64
N LEU A 266 6.91 -1.47 7.59
CA LEU A 266 7.44 -2.27 8.69
C LEU A 266 8.21 -3.47 8.15
N GLU A 267 9.50 -3.48 8.41
CA GLU A 267 10.37 -4.64 8.29
C GLU A 267 11.48 -4.57 9.32
N SER A 268 11.71 -5.66 10.03
CA SER A 268 12.78 -5.73 11.04
C SER A 268 13.67 -6.96 10.82
N HIS A 269 14.11 -7.13 9.58
CA HIS A 269 14.81 -8.30 9.07
C HIS A 269 16.03 -8.68 9.92
N GLY A 270 16.85 -7.71 10.34
CA GLY A 270 18.02 -7.97 11.18
C GLY A 270 17.70 -8.65 12.52
N SER A 271 16.54 -8.35 13.12
CA SER A 271 16.07 -9.06 14.33
C SER A 271 15.34 -10.36 13.98
N PHE A 272 14.61 -10.40 12.87
CA PHE A 272 13.88 -11.57 12.39
C PHE A 272 14.82 -12.75 12.09
N GLN A 273 16.03 -12.50 11.58
CA GLN A 273 17.03 -13.55 11.32
C GLN A 273 17.51 -14.28 12.58
N LYS A 274 17.25 -13.75 13.75
CA LYS A 274 17.50 -14.45 15.02
C LYS A 274 16.42 -15.47 15.37
N LEU A 275 15.36 -15.53 14.57
CA LEU A 275 14.27 -16.47 14.76
C LEU A 275 14.79 -17.93 14.77
N GLY A 276 14.31 -18.73 15.71
CA GLY A 276 14.65 -20.14 15.86
C GLY A 276 16.03 -20.41 16.49
N ALA A 277 16.94 -19.46 16.44
CA ALA A 277 18.25 -19.56 17.08
C ALA A 277 18.30 -18.84 18.44
N ILE A 278 17.38 -17.90 18.67
CA ILE A 278 17.38 -17.01 19.82
C ILE A 278 15.94 -16.82 20.33
N GLU A 279 15.84 -16.41 21.56
CA GLU A 279 14.54 -16.11 22.21
C GLU A 279 13.76 -15.05 21.41
N PRO A 280 12.43 -15.28 21.23
CA PRO A 280 11.55 -14.33 20.54
C PRO A 280 11.57 -12.92 21.14
N SER A 281 11.87 -12.78 22.44
CA SER A 281 12.00 -11.48 23.12
C SER A 281 13.08 -10.57 22.55
N CYS A 282 14.02 -11.13 21.76
CA CYS A 282 15.05 -10.35 21.07
C CYS A 282 14.57 -9.82 19.72
N ASN A 283 13.38 -10.19 19.25
CA ASN A 283 12.83 -9.77 17.95
C ASN A 283 12.02 -8.47 18.11
N VAL A 284 12.28 -7.51 17.22
CA VAL A 284 11.58 -6.23 17.14
C VAL A 284 10.52 -6.33 16.05
N PRO A 285 9.28 -5.81 16.23
CA PRO A 285 8.72 -5.27 17.49
C PRO A 285 8.30 -6.36 18.48
N GLY A 286 7.86 -7.54 18.01
CA GLY A 286 7.41 -8.67 18.80
C GLY A 286 6.29 -8.29 19.78
N SER A 287 6.58 -8.48 21.08
CA SER A 287 5.72 -8.05 22.19
C SER A 287 6.47 -7.07 23.10
N ILE A 288 7.24 -6.17 22.52
CA ILE A 288 8.04 -5.16 23.26
C ILE A 288 7.25 -3.86 23.30
N PRO A 289 6.66 -3.46 24.46
CA PRO A 289 5.69 -2.35 24.54
C PRO A 289 6.22 -1.01 24.02
N GLN A 290 7.54 -0.80 24.03
CA GLN A 290 8.17 0.42 23.53
C GLN A 290 8.04 0.63 22.02
N TRP A 291 7.78 -0.43 21.25
CA TRP A 291 7.62 -0.37 19.79
C TRP A 291 6.15 -0.26 19.35
N ARG A 292 5.21 -0.54 20.26
CA ARG A 292 3.78 -0.62 19.93
C ARG A 292 3.24 0.64 19.27
N ASP A 293 3.52 1.82 19.83
CA ASP A 293 3.01 3.07 19.28
C ASP A 293 3.60 3.36 17.91
N ALA A 294 4.89 3.07 17.70
CA ALA A 294 5.56 3.28 16.41
C ALA A 294 4.95 2.40 15.29
N VAL A 295 4.68 1.13 15.56
CA VAL A 295 4.08 0.25 14.54
C VAL A 295 2.59 0.55 14.31
N LEU A 296 1.86 0.93 15.36
CA LEU A 296 0.47 1.37 15.24
C LEU A 296 0.34 2.67 14.43
N GLU A 297 1.25 3.62 14.62
CA GLU A 297 1.28 4.86 13.85
C GLU A 297 1.48 4.58 12.36
N ARG A 298 2.40 3.66 12.00
CA ARG A 298 2.64 3.22 10.62
C ARG A 298 1.41 2.57 10.01
N ALA A 299 0.70 1.70 10.75
CA ALA A 299 -0.56 1.10 10.31
C ALA A 299 -1.65 2.16 10.09
N LYS A 300 -1.76 3.15 11.00
CA LYS A 300 -2.69 4.28 10.87
C LYS A 300 -2.36 5.13 9.64
N ASN A 301 -1.09 5.48 9.47
CA ASN A 301 -0.64 6.28 8.32
C ASN A 301 -0.96 5.59 6.99
N ASN A 302 -0.72 4.27 6.88
CA ASN A 302 -1.07 3.49 5.71
C ASN A 302 -2.59 3.54 5.45
N PHE A 303 -3.41 3.23 6.46
CA PHE A 303 -4.86 3.22 6.31
C PHE A 303 -5.41 4.61 5.96
N GLU A 304 -5.11 5.63 6.78
CA GLU A 304 -5.71 6.95 6.63
C GLU A 304 -5.30 7.63 5.31
N THR A 305 -4.09 7.36 4.81
CA THR A 305 -3.63 7.90 3.53
C THR A 305 -4.32 7.23 2.33
N PHE A 306 -4.58 5.91 2.41
CA PHE A 306 -4.98 5.12 1.23
C PHE A 306 -6.38 4.49 1.33
N LYS A 307 -7.13 4.72 2.38
CA LYS A 307 -8.45 4.10 2.66
C LYS A 307 -9.49 4.25 1.54
N ASN A 308 -9.36 5.26 0.69
CA ASN A 308 -10.33 5.53 -0.37
C ASN A 308 -10.05 4.80 -1.70
N HIS A 309 -8.89 4.12 -1.85
CA HIS A 309 -8.54 3.46 -3.10
C HIS A 309 -9.28 2.15 -3.30
N THR A 310 -9.91 2.02 -4.45
CA THR A 310 -10.72 0.85 -4.83
C THR A 310 -9.86 -0.38 -5.08
N SER A 311 -8.66 -0.22 -5.63
CA SER A 311 -7.72 -1.28 -5.96
C SER A 311 -7.17 -2.03 -4.75
N ILE A 312 -7.12 -1.41 -3.57
CA ILE A 312 -6.65 -2.07 -2.35
C ILE A 312 -7.68 -3.12 -1.92
N LEU A 313 -7.30 -4.39 -2.05
CA LEU A 313 -8.08 -5.53 -1.57
C LEU A 313 -7.59 -6.03 -0.22
N PHE A 314 -6.30 -5.85 0.06
CA PHE A 314 -5.63 -6.36 1.24
C PHE A 314 -4.82 -5.29 1.93
N TRP A 315 -4.91 -5.25 3.25
CA TRP A 315 -3.98 -4.53 4.11
C TRP A 315 -2.93 -5.50 4.61
N SER A 316 -1.66 -5.24 4.35
CA SER A 316 -0.55 -6.03 4.89
C SER A 316 0.10 -5.30 6.07
N LEU A 317 0.31 -6.04 7.16
CA LEU A 317 0.81 -5.45 8.41
C LEU A 317 2.31 -5.12 8.34
N GLY A 318 3.01 -5.68 7.38
CA GLY A 318 4.45 -5.49 7.20
C GLY A 318 5.11 -6.75 6.66
N ASN A 319 6.43 -6.80 6.79
CA ASN A 319 7.30 -7.86 6.31
C ASN A 319 8.25 -8.32 7.41
N GLU A 320 8.65 -9.58 7.39
CA GLU A 320 9.75 -10.21 8.13
C GLU A 320 10.02 -9.65 9.53
N SER A 321 8.96 -9.48 10.31
CA SER A 321 8.99 -9.10 11.71
C SER A 321 8.28 -10.14 12.54
N TYR A 322 8.87 -10.56 13.66
CA TYR A 322 8.32 -11.65 14.47
C TYR A 322 6.93 -11.29 15.02
N ALA A 323 5.94 -12.15 14.76
CA ALA A 323 4.58 -11.95 15.23
C ALA A 323 4.50 -11.94 16.76
N GLY A 324 3.84 -10.93 17.32
CA GLY A 324 3.65 -10.70 18.73
C GLY A 324 2.50 -9.72 18.98
N ASP A 325 2.37 -9.27 20.23
CA ASP A 325 1.28 -8.38 20.67
C ASP A 325 1.22 -7.07 19.89
N ASP A 326 2.37 -6.57 19.41
CA ASP A 326 2.44 -5.30 18.69
C ASP A 326 1.87 -5.44 17.27
N ILE A 327 2.16 -6.55 16.59
CA ILE A 327 1.57 -6.87 15.28
C ILE A 327 0.08 -7.22 15.43
N GLU A 328 -0.31 -7.93 16.48
CA GLU A 328 -1.72 -8.19 16.77
C GLU A 328 -2.50 -6.88 16.94
N ALA A 329 -1.92 -5.88 17.61
CA ALA A 329 -2.53 -4.57 17.77
C ALA A 329 -2.75 -3.85 16.42
N MET A 330 -1.83 -4.00 15.45
CA MET A 330 -2.02 -3.50 14.09
C MET A 330 -3.19 -4.22 13.40
N ASN A 331 -3.29 -5.54 13.53
CA ASN A 331 -4.40 -6.32 12.98
C ASN A 331 -5.75 -5.86 13.56
N VAL A 332 -5.82 -5.66 14.87
CA VAL A 332 -7.02 -5.15 15.56
C VAL A 332 -7.42 -3.78 15.02
N TYR A 333 -6.45 -2.89 14.81
CA TYR A 333 -6.70 -1.56 14.23
C TYR A 333 -7.40 -1.64 12.86
N PHE A 334 -6.89 -2.46 11.93
CA PHE A 334 -7.52 -2.63 10.62
C PHE A 334 -8.91 -3.29 10.72
N ALA A 335 -9.05 -4.32 11.55
CA ALA A 335 -10.32 -5.02 11.75
C ALA A 335 -11.42 -4.10 12.32
N GLU A 336 -11.06 -3.17 13.22
CA GLU A 336 -12.00 -2.18 13.79
C GLU A 336 -12.54 -1.19 12.75
N LYS A 337 -11.81 -0.94 11.66
CA LYS A 337 -12.28 -0.05 10.58
C LYS A 337 -13.49 -0.61 9.84
N LYS A 338 -13.66 -1.93 9.79
CA LYS A 338 -14.79 -2.61 9.13
C LYS A 338 -15.01 -2.10 7.71
N ASP A 339 -13.93 -1.98 6.96
CA ASP A 339 -13.95 -1.47 5.59
C ASP A 339 -14.16 -2.55 4.54
N GLY A 340 -14.28 -3.80 4.97
CA GLY A 340 -14.53 -4.97 4.14
C GLY A 340 -13.28 -5.53 3.43
N ARG A 341 -12.10 -4.95 3.65
CA ARG A 341 -10.83 -5.48 3.15
C ARG A 341 -10.27 -6.54 4.07
N LEU A 342 -9.46 -7.43 3.49
CA LEU A 342 -8.82 -8.51 4.24
C LEU A 342 -7.44 -8.09 4.75
N VAL A 343 -7.00 -8.67 5.85
CA VAL A 343 -5.69 -8.40 6.45
C VAL A 343 -4.74 -9.56 6.18
N HIS A 344 -3.51 -9.24 5.83
CA HIS A 344 -2.44 -10.18 5.54
C HIS A 344 -1.26 -9.99 6.48
N TYR A 345 -0.65 -11.11 6.92
CA TYR A 345 0.66 -11.12 7.56
C TYR A 345 1.27 -12.53 7.58
N GLU A 346 2.54 -12.68 7.16
CA GLU A 346 3.16 -13.99 6.99
C GLU A 346 3.77 -14.57 8.27
N SER A 347 4.26 -13.73 9.18
CA SER A 347 5.04 -14.22 10.32
C SER A 347 4.20 -14.91 11.40
N ALA A 348 2.86 -14.93 11.28
CA ALA A 348 2.02 -15.81 12.08
C ALA A 348 2.38 -17.30 11.86
N TYR A 349 3.01 -17.65 10.72
CA TYR A 349 3.56 -18.96 10.46
C TYR A 349 4.64 -19.37 11.48
N TYR A 350 5.49 -18.44 11.89
CA TYR A 350 6.60 -18.67 12.81
C TYR A 350 6.19 -18.60 14.28
N ASN A 351 5.09 -17.90 14.58
CA ASN A 351 4.51 -17.84 15.94
C ASN A 351 3.04 -18.23 15.92
N ARG A 352 2.78 -19.52 16.00
CA ARG A 352 1.43 -20.10 15.91
C ARG A 352 0.50 -19.74 17.07
N ALA A 353 1.00 -19.10 18.12
CA ALA A 353 0.15 -18.55 19.18
C ALA A 353 -0.80 -17.46 18.66
N TYR A 354 -0.39 -16.79 17.58
CA TYR A 354 -1.15 -15.70 16.93
C TYR A 354 -1.84 -16.12 15.63
N GLU A 355 -1.84 -17.43 15.27
CA GLU A 355 -2.38 -17.87 13.97
C GLU A 355 -3.87 -17.57 13.77
N ASP A 356 -4.65 -17.49 14.86
CA ASP A 356 -6.09 -17.24 14.81
C ASP A 356 -6.45 -15.73 14.96
N THR A 357 -5.51 -14.91 15.39
CA THR A 357 -5.73 -13.48 15.70
C THR A 357 -5.01 -12.51 14.74
N ILE A 358 -4.05 -12.99 13.98
CA ILE A 358 -3.33 -12.20 12.98
C ILE A 358 -3.54 -12.83 11.60
N SER A 359 -3.83 -11.99 10.60
CA SER A 359 -4.06 -12.36 9.20
C SER A 359 -5.32 -13.18 8.94
N ASP A 360 -6.00 -12.87 7.85
CA ASP A 360 -7.12 -13.65 7.30
C ASP A 360 -6.66 -14.85 6.45
N PHE A 361 -5.35 -14.95 6.19
CA PHE A 361 -4.71 -15.93 5.34
C PHE A 361 -3.74 -16.82 6.09
N GLU A 362 -3.58 -18.06 5.65
CA GLU A 362 -2.33 -18.78 5.77
C GLU A 362 -1.42 -18.27 4.64
N THR A 363 -0.23 -17.86 5.01
CA THR A 363 0.73 -17.32 4.07
C THR A 363 2.15 -17.69 4.49
N ARG A 364 2.98 -17.96 3.51
CA ARG A 364 4.38 -18.33 3.74
C ARG A 364 5.23 -17.74 2.63
N MET A 365 6.48 -17.46 2.96
CA MET A 365 7.49 -17.09 1.99
C MET A 365 8.17 -18.34 1.45
N TYR A 366 8.35 -18.40 0.15
CA TYR A 366 9.16 -19.42 -0.56
C TYR A 366 8.79 -20.88 -0.23
N ALA A 367 7.58 -21.14 0.25
CA ALA A 367 7.10 -22.51 0.45
C ALA A 367 7.07 -23.25 -0.89
N LYS A 368 7.58 -24.48 -0.90
CA LYS A 368 7.56 -25.33 -2.09
C LYS A 368 6.13 -25.79 -2.41
N PRO A 369 5.85 -26.19 -3.66
CA PRO A 369 4.53 -26.70 -3.99
C PRO A 369 4.05 -27.82 -3.08
N GLU A 370 4.97 -28.71 -2.64
CA GLU A 370 4.68 -29.82 -1.73
C GLU A 370 4.26 -29.32 -0.34
N ASP A 371 4.89 -28.25 0.16
CA ASP A 371 4.58 -27.65 1.47
C ASP A 371 3.19 -26.97 1.44
N VAL A 372 2.85 -26.35 0.30
CA VAL A 372 1.51 -25.80 0.05
C VAL A 372 0.47 -26.90 0.04
N GLU A 373 0.72 -27.98 -0.70
CA GLU A 373 -0.16 -29.17 -0.75
C GLU A 373 -0.33 -29.83 0.62
N GLU A 374 0.74 -29.90 1.39
CA GLU A 374 0.68 -30.44 2.76
C GLU A 374 -0.32 -29.66 3.62
N TYR A 375 -0.24 -28.34 3.63
CA TYR A 375 -1.21 -27.52 4.36
C TYR A 375 -2.64 -27.71 3.85
N LEU A 376 -2.84 -27.67 2.52
CA LEU A 376 -4.17 -27.76 1.92
C LEU A 376 -4.84 -29.12 2.10
N ASN A 377 -4.07 -30.19 2.30
CA ASN A 377 -4.57 -31.55 2.56
C ASN A 377 -4.80 -31.86 4.06
N ASN A 378 -4.27 -31.03 4.98
CA ASN A 378 -4.27 -31.29 6.41
C ASN A 378 -5.26 -30.39 7.18
N SER A 379 -6.54 -30.39 6.80
CA SER A 379 -7.60 -29.62 7.46
C SER A 379 -7.29 -28.13 7.55
N PRO A 380 -7.06 -27.45 6.42
CA PRO A 380 -6.65 -26.05 6.37
C PRO A 380 -7.69 -25.16 7.06
N LYS A 381 -7.23 -24.16 7.81
CA LYS A 381 -8.09 -23.22 8.54
C LYS A 381 -8.47 -22.00 7.70
N LYS A 382 -7.53 -21.49 6.90
CA LYS A 382 -7.61 -20.21 6.17
C LYS A 382 -7.30 -20.40 4.68
N PRO A 383 -7.77 -19.50 3.80
CA PRO A 383 -7.30 -19.46 2.41
C PRO A 383 -5.78 -19.26 2.37
N TYR A 384 -5.14 -19.77 1.33
CA TYR A 384 -3.69 -19.77 1.20
C TYR A 384 -3.22 -18.86 0.08
N ILE A 385 -2.26 -17.99 0.38
CA ILE A 385 -1.51 -17.21 -0.61
C ILE A 385 0.00 -17.29 -0.32
N LEU A 386 0.83 -17.10 -1.37
CA LEU A 386 2.26 -16.90 -1.21
C LEU A 386 2.57 -15.40 -1.31
N CYS A 387 2.92 -14.76 -0.19
CA CYS A 387 3.28 -13.33 -0.25
C CYS A 387 4.59 -13.10 -0.99
N GLU A 388 5.49 -14.11 -0.98
CA GLU A 388 6.70 -14.14 -1.78
C GLU A 388 7.00 -15.55 -2.26
N PHE A 389 7.29 -15.69 -3.56
CA PHE A 389 7.73 -16.94 -4.17
C PHE A 389 8.50 -16.68 -5.46
N MET A 390 9.11 -17.71 -6.04
CA MET A 390 9.82 -17.65 -7.32
C MET A 390 11.00 -16.66 -7.34
N HIS A 391 11.70 -16.52 -6.23
CA HIS A 391 12.84 -15.62 -6.05
C HIS A 391 13.80 -15.57 -7.25
N ASP A 392 13.77 -14.47 -8.05
CA ASP A 392 14.51 -14.36 -9.32
C ASP A 392 15.88 -13.69 -9.17
N MET A 393 16.67 -14.09 -8.18
CA MET A 393 18.03 -13.55 -8.02
C MET A 393 18.85 -13.80 -9.30
N GLY A 394 19.23 -12.71 -9.96
CA GLY A 394 19.92 -12.74 -11.25
C GLY A 394 19.04 -13.24 -12.38
N ASN A 395 19.02 -14.54 -12.64
CA ASN A 395 18.18 -15.22 -13.66
C ASN A 395 17.90 -16.66 -13.19
N SER A 396 17.39 -16.79 -11.97
CA SER A 396 17.23 -18.07 -11.30
C SER A 396 15.79 -18.60 -11.32
N MET A 397 14.82 -17.79 -11.71
CA MET A 397 13.42 -18.18 -11.75
C MET A 397 13.17 -19.33 -12.74
N GLY A 398 12.37 -20.30 -12.33
CA GLY A 398 11.91 -21.41 -13.14
C GLY A 398 10.97 -22.32 -12.39
N GLY A 399 10.07 -23.03 -13.11
CA GLY A 399 9.14 -23.97 -12.50
C GLY A 399 7.84 -23.32 -11.96
N LEU A 400 7.48 -22.12 -12.39
CA LEU A 400 6.24 -21.41 -12.01
C LEU A 400 4.99 -22.29 -12.25
N GLY A 401 5.00 -23.09 -13.33
CA GLY A 401 3.90 -24.00 -13.65
C GLY A 401 3.56 -25.01 -12.57
N SER A 402 4.50 -25.35 -11.66
CA SER A 402 4.25 -26.24 -10.53
C SER A 402 3.33 -25.59 -9.48
N TYR A 403 3.49 -24.29 -9.22
CA TYR A 403 2.64 -23.52 -8.35
C TYR A 403 1.28 -23.22 -8.99
N MET A 404 1.27 -22.84 -10.27
CA MET A 404 0.03 -22.47 -10.96
C MET A 404 -0.96 -23.64 -11.08
N LYS A 405 -0.48 -24.88 -11.23
CA LYS A 405 -1.33 -26.07 -11.21
C LYS A 405 -2.07 -26.30 -9.90
N LEU A 406 -1.56 -25.76 -8.79
CA LEU A 406 -2.24 -25.87 -7.49
C LEU A 406 -3.53 -25.05 -7.46
N ILE A 407 -3.63 -23.98 -8.26
CA ILE A 407 -4.84 -23.16 -8.40
C ILE A 407 -6.02 -24.00 -8.92
N ASP A 408 -5.76 -24.86 -9.91
CA ASP A 408 -6.81 -25.72 -10.47
C ASP A 408 -7.16 -26.91 -9.56
N LYS A 409 -6.21 -27.28 -8.68
CA LYS A 409 -6.37 -28.45 -7.80
C LYS A 409 -7.04 -28.11 -6.48
N TYR A 410 -6.84 -26.90 -5.97
CA TYR A 410 -7.28 -26.48 -4.64
C TYR A 410 -7.95 -25.11 -4.68
N ASP A 411 -9.25 -25.06 -4.40
CA ASP A 411 -9.98 -23.77 -4.39
C ASP A 411 -9.47 -22.77 -3.35
N MET A 412 -8.92 -23.26 -2.25
CA MET A 412 -8.35 -22.45 -1.17
C MET A 412 -6.97 -21.85 -1.51
N TYR A 413 -6.31 -22.26 -2.58
CA TYR A 413 -5.03 -21.70 -3.01
C TYR A 413 -5.26 -20.61 -4.04
N HIS A 414 -4.85 -19.40 -3.72
CA HIS A 414 -5.15 -18.20 -4.52
C HIS A 414 -3.99 -17.71 -5.38
N GLY A 415 -2.85 -18.39 -5.42
CA GLY A 415 -1.63 -17.96 -6.11
C GLY A 415 -0.72 -17.15 -5.18
N GLY A 416 -0.10 -16.09 -5.69
CA GLY A 416 0.85 -15.30 -4.88
C GLY A 416 1.55 -14.20 -5.66
N PHE A 417 2.60 -13.63 -5.01
CA PHE A 417 3.37 -12.50 -5.50
C PHE A 417 4.84 -12.93 -5.75
N ILE A 418 5.29 -12.86 -6.99
CA ILE A 418 6.68 -13.17 -7.36
C ILE A 418 7.64 -12.19 -6.67
N TRP A 419 8.73 -12.66 -6.13
CA TRP A 419 9.84 -11.86 -5.65
C TRP A 419 10.92 -11.73 -6.73
N ASP A 420 11.17 -10.54 -7.36
CA ASP A 420 10.31 -9.37 -7.29
C ASP A 420 10.08 -8.81 -8.71
N PHE A 421 9.50 -7.63 -8.82
CA PHE A 421 9.16 -7.04 -10.12
C PHE A 421 10.38 -6.44 -10.83
N ILE A 422 11.21 -5.65 -10.12
CA ILE A 422 12.28 -4.85 -10.73
C ILE A 422 13.58 -4.88 -9.94
N ASP A 423 14.69 -5.15 -10.62
CA ASP A 423 16.03 -5.03 -10.01
C ASP A 423 16.26 -3.63 -9.41
N GLN A 424 16.85 -3.58 -8.24
CA GLN A 424 17.32 -2.34 -7.62
C GLN A 424 18.81 -2.14 -7.97
N ALA A 425 19.08 -1.69 -9.20
CA ALA A 425 20.42 -1.41 -9.69
C ALA A 425 20.56 0.01 -10.21
N ILE A 426 21.75 0.58 -10.11
CA ILE A 426 22.07 1.95 -10.52
C ILE A 426 22.90 1.92 -11.80
N MET A 427 22.46 2.69 -12.80
CA MET A 427 23.15 2.85 -14.07
C MET A 427 24.34 3.80 -13.92
N VAL A 428 25.52 3.29 -14.18
CA VAL A 428 26.76 4.07 -14.13
C VAL A 428 27.57 3.94 -15.42
N LYS A 429 28.48 4.87 -15.67
CA LYS A 429 29.51 4.76 -16.73
C LYS A 429 30.62 3.84 -16.26
N ASP A 430 30.83 2.72 -16.95
CA ASP A 430 31.99 1.87 -16.71
C ASP A 430 33.27 2.64 -17.09
N PRO A 431 34.24 2.78 -16.17
CA PRO A 431 35.42 3.60 -16.40
C PRO A 431 36.39 3.02 -17.45
N VAL A 432 36.28 1.73 -17.78
CA VAL A 432 37.18 1.06 -18.73
C VAL A 432 36.57 1.11 -20.15
N THR A 433 35.28 0.76 -20.26
CA THR A 433 34.63 0.64 -21.57
C THR A 433 33.87 1.89 -22.00
N GLY A 434 33.58 2.80 -21.07
CA GLY A 434 32.75 3.99 -21.29
C GLY A 434 31.27 3.69 -21.55
N LYS A 435 30.83 2.44 -21.43
CA LYS A 435 29.45 2.03 -21.62
C LYS A 435 28.63 2.25 -20.32
N ASP A 436 27.31 2.41 -20.49
CA ASP A 436 26.38 2.34 -19.38
C ASP A 436 26.26 0.88 -18.91
N VAL A 437 26.41 0.65 -17.60
CA VAL A 437 26.30 -0.65 -16.96
C VAL A 437 25.48 -0.52 -15.68
N LEU A 438 24.72 -1.56 -15.36
CA LEU A 438 24.01 -1.65 -14.08
C LEU A 438 24.98 -2.12 -12.99
N ARG A 439 24.90 -1.49 -11.82
CA ARG A 439 25.67 -1.84 -10.63
C ARG A 439 24.70 -2.08 -9.48
N TYR A 440 25.00 -3.07 -8.68
CA TYR A 440 24.15 -3.59 -7.62
C TYR A 440 24.72 -3.24 -6.23
N GLY A 441 24.03 -3.62 -5.18
CA GLY A 441 24.49 -3.45 -3.81
C GLY A 441 25.88 -4.07 -3.60
N GLY A 442 26.75 -3.36 -2.86
CA GLY A 442 28.15 -3.76 -2.65
C GLY A 442 29.13 -3.31 -3.75
N ASP A 443 28.66 -3.01 -4.96
CA ASP A 443 29.50 -2.52 -6.07
C ASP A 443 30.03 -1.09 -5.85
N PHE A 444 29.53 -0.38 -4.84
CA PHE A 444 29.85 1.00 -4.51
C PHE A 444 30.65 1.16 -3.22
N ASP A 445 31.19 0.07 -2.67
CA ASP A 445 31.77 0.02 -1.31
C ASP A 445 30.76 0.46 -0.23
N ASP A 446 29.46 0.39 -0.54
CA ASP A 446 28.35 0.71 0.37
C ASP A 446 28.27 -0.32 1.51
N LYS A 447 28.12 0.19 2.74
CA LYS A 447 28.01 -0.63 3.96
C LYS A 447 27.04 0.06 4.95
N PRO A 448 26.07 -0.71 5.48
CA PRO A 448 25.72 -2.10 5.14
C PRO A 448 25.19 -2.22 3.70
N ALA A 449 25.27 -3.42 3.12
CA ALA A 449 24.75 -3.74 1.81
C ALA A 449 24.16 -5.16 1.80
N ASP A 450 23.07 -5.34 1.09
CA ASP A 450 22.41 -6.64 0.90
C ASP A 450 22.79 -7.29 -0.44
N TYR A 451 23.87 -6.78 -1.05
CA TYR A 451 24.57 -7.32 -2.23
C TYR A 451 23.62 -7.74 -3.36
N GLU A 452 23.66 -9.03 -3.75
CA GLU A 452 22.85 -9.62 -4.83
C GLU A 452 21.34 -9.63 -4.56
N PHE A 453 20.88 -9.41 -3.33
CA PHE A 453 19.45 -9.24 -3.02
C PHE A 453 18.84 -8.00 -3.69
N SER A 454 19.65 -7.10 -4.21
CA SER A 454 19.18 -6.01 -5.09
C SER A 454 18.93 -6.44 -6.55
N ALA A 455 19.09 -7.73 -6.91
CA ALA A 455 19.02 -8.25 -8.27
C ALA A 455 17.90 -9.29 -8.47
N ASN A 456 16.74 -9.12 -7.85
CA ASN A 456 15.68 -10.12 -7.80
C ASN A 456 14.52 -9.87 -8.79
N GLY A 457 14.56 -8.79 -9.57
CA GLY A 457 13.50 -8.39 -10.47
C GLY A 457 13.30 -9.33 -11.66
N ILE A 458 12.05 -9.54 -12.09
CA ILE A 458 11.72 -10.16 -13.38
C ILE A 458 11.91 -9.19 -14.55
N VAL A 459 12.16 -7.92 -14.24
CA VAL A 459 12.71 -6.93 -15.17
C VAL A 459 14.00 -6.33 -14.60
N PHE A 460 14.93 -5.96 -15.48
CA PHE A 460 16.12 -5.19 -15.09
C PHE A 460 15.72 -3.79 -14.57
N ALA A 461 16.64 -3.13 -13.85
CA ALA A 461 16.40 -1.77 -13.33
C ALA A 461 16.05 -0.73 -14.41
N ASP A 462 16.43 -0.96 -15.68
CA ASP A 462 16.05 -0.16 -16.84
C ASP A 462 14.73 -0.62 -17.50
N ARG A 463 13.98 -1.49 -16.85
CA ARG A 463 12.68 -2.05 -17.24
C ARG A 463 12.70 -2.98 -18.45
N LYS A 464 13.88 -3.45 -18.87
CA LYS A 464 13.94 -4.54 -19.84
C LYS A 464 13.51 -5.84 -19.18
N GLU A 465 12.63 -6.57 -19.86
CA GLU A 465 12.15 -7.86 -19.38
C GLU A 465 13.29 -8.89 -19.38
N LYS A 466 13.45 -9.62 -18.26
CA LYS A 466 14.34 -10.78 -18.21
C LYS A 466 13.70 -11.99 -18.90
N PRO A 467 14.47 -13.04 -19.25
CA PRO A 467 13.92 -14.25 -19.88
C PRO A 467 12.77 -14.90 -19.11
N ALA A 468 12.81 -14.85 -17.78
CA ALA A 468 11.77 -15.37 -16.89
C ALA A 468 10.38 -14.77 -17.15
N MET A 469 10.29 -13.54 -17.67
CA MET A 469 9.01 -12.89 -17.99
C MET A 469 8.18 -13.67 -19.03
N GLN A 470 8.80 -14.50 -19.88
CA GLN A 470 8.07 -15.33 -20.83
C GLN A 470 7.26 -16.42 -20.12
N GLU A 471 7.85 -17.02 -19.08
CA GLU A 471 7.16 -18.00 -18.23
C GLU A 471 6.03 -17.36 -17.45
N VAL A 472 6.26 -16.16 -16.86
CA VAL A 472 5.24 -15.37 -16.17
C VAL A 472 4.06 -15.07 -17.09
N ARG A 473 4.33 -14.48 -18.24
CA ARG A 473 3.28 -14.14 -19.23
C ARG A 473 2.44 -15.35 -19.64
N TYR A 474 3.07 -16.50 -19.84
CA TYR A 474 2.38 -17.73 -20.24
C TYR A 474 1.47 -18.25 -19.13
N TYR A 475 2.01 -18.52 -17.95
CA TYR A 475 1.24 -19.14 -16.88
C TYR A 475 0.19 -18.18 -16.27
N TYR A 476 0.51 -16.91 -16.09
CA TYR A 476 -0.44 -15.94 -15.61
C TYR A 476 -1.58 -15.69 -16.61
N GLY A 477 -1.28 -15.80 -17.90
CA GLY A 477 -2.28 -15.71 -18.98
C GLY A 477 -3.36 -16.80 -18.96
N LEU A 478 -3.12 -17.93 -18.27
CA LEU A 478 -4.13 -18.99 -18.13
C LEU A 478 -5.25 -18.62 -17.16
N TYR A 479 -5.04 -17.61 -16.33
CA TYR A 479 -5.97 -17.19 -15.25
C TYR A 479 -6.46 -15.74 -15.43
N ARG A 480 -6.27 -15.19 -16.62
CA ARG A 480 -6.76 -13.85 -16.99
C ARG A 480 -8.22 -13.85 -17.39
#